data_54b8977d61480594530215479fad5972
#
_entry.id   54b8977d61480594530215479fad5972
#
_cell.length_a   1.000
_cell.length_b   1.000
_cell.length_c   1.000
_cell.angle_alpha   90.00
_cell.angle_beta   90.00
_cell.angle_gamma   90.00
#
_symmetry.space_group_name_H-M   'P 1'
#
loop_
_entity.id
_entity.type
_entity.pdbx_description
1 polymer ?
#
loop_
_entity_poly.entity_id
_entity_poly.type
_entity_poly.pdbx_seq_one_letter_code
_entity_poly.pdbx_strand_id
1 'polypeptide(L)'
;IRRFLFKFLEDENFSALMTAMRDQDVKAAFLAAHTLKGLCANLGFTRLQGAADALTEELRAGEWKDFSALQQQMEQAYEEVASALNRFREEGE
;
A
#
# COMPACT_ATOMS: atom_id res chain seq x y z
N ILE A 1 -15.23 -2.12 13.54
CA ILE A 1 -13.84 -1.66 13.31
C ILE A 1 -12.94 -2.82 12.99
N ARG A 2 -13.02 -3.87 13.79
CA ARG A 2 -12.20 -5.06 13.60
C ARG A 2 -12.38 -5.68 12.21
N ARG A 3 -13.61 -5.76 11.74
CA ARG A 3 -13.93 -6.27 10.42
C ARG A 3 -13.27 -5.46 9.32
N PHE A 4 -13.26 -4.14 9.46
CA PHE A 4 -12.64 -3.25 8.47
C PHE A 4 -11.12 -3.42 8.42
N LEU A 5 -10.49 -3.62 9.58
CA LEU A 5 -9.05 -3.82 9.65
C LEU A 5 -8.62 -5.10 8.93
N PHE A 6 -9.34 -6.19 9.16
CA PHE A 6 -9.02 -7.46 8.50
C PHE A 6 -9.37 -7.43 7.03
N LYS A 7 -10.39 -6.67 6.66
CA LYS A 7 -10.76 -6.51 5.27
C LYS A 7 -9.63 -5.85 4.47
N PHE A 8 -8.81 -5.02 5.11
CA PHE A 8 -7.65 -4.42 4.49
C PHE A 8 -6.69 -5.48 3.94
N LEU A 9 -6.50 -6.58 4.66
CA LEU A 9 -5.63 -7.67 4.22
C LEU A 9 -6.16 -8.39 2.98
N GLU A 10 -7.45 -8.31 2.74
CA GLU A 10 -8.11 -8.92 1.59
C GLU A 10 -8.23 -7.95 0.41
N ASP A 11 -7.84 -6.69 0.63
CA ASP A 11 -7.94 -5.64 -0.37
C ASP A 11 -6.94 -5.88 -1.49
N GLU A 12 -7.39 -5.71 -2.72
CA GLU A 12 -6.58 -5.98 -3.90
C GLU A 12 -5.69 -4.83 -4.33
N ASN A 13 -5.78 -3.69 -3.66
CA ASN A 13 -5.03 -2.50 -4.09
C ASN A 13 -3.53 -2.67 -3.97
N PHE A 14 -3.04 -3.33 -2.90
CA PHE A 14 -1.61 -3.55 -2.78
C PHE A 14 -1.11 -4.50 -3.88
N SER A 15 -1.83 -5.59 -4.11
CA SER A 15 -1.51 -6.55 -5.17
C SER A 15 -1.55 -5.88 -6.55
N ALA A 16 -2.57 -5.06 -6.79
CA ALA A 16 -2.70 -4.31 -8.04
C ALA A 16 -1.52 -3.35 -8.22
N LEU A 17 -1.09 -2.70 -7.15
CA LEU A 17 0.07 -1.81 -7.18
C LEU A 17 1.34 -2.57 -7.57
N MET A 18 1.58 -3.72 -6.93
CA MET A 18 2.77 -4.51 -7.22
C MET A 18 2.77 -5.01 -8.67
N THR A 19 1.63 -5.43 -9.17
CA THR A 19 1.49 -5.85 -10.58
C THR A 19 1.79 -4.70 -11.53
N ALA A 20 1.22 -3.53 -11.25
CA ALA A 20 1.45 -2.34 -12.07
C ALA A 20 2.92 -1.91 -12.06
N MET A 21 3.57 -2.00 -10.90
CA MET A 21 5.00 -1.67 -10.78
C MET A 21 5.84 -2.66 -11.59
N ARG A 22 5.55 -3.94 -11.51
CA ARG A 22 6.24 -4.96 -12.29
C ARG A 22 6.10 -4.70 -13.78
N ASP A 23 4.91 -4.33 -14.21
CA ASP A 23 4.61 -4.09 -15.62
C ASP A 23 4.99 -2.68 -16.08
N GLN A 24 5.52 -1.85 -15.18
CA GLN A 24 5.88 -0.46 -15.44
C GLN A 24 4.71 0.36 -15.99
N ASP A 25 3.52 0.03 -15.52
CA ASP A 25 2.28 0.73 -15.88
C ASP A 25 2.08 1.89 -14.91
N VAL A 26 2.62 3.06 -15.28
CA VAL A 26 2.63 4.23 -14.41
C VAL A 26 1.21 4.66 -14.02
N LYS A 27 0.30 4.67 -14.97
CA LYS A 27 -1.06 5.10 -14.70
C LYS A 27 -1.78 4.19 -13.74
N ALA A 28 -1.68 2.88 -13.95
CA ALA A 28 -2.29 1.90 -13.05
C ALA A 28 -1.64 1.95 -11.67
N ALA A 29 -0.31 2.11 -11.62
CA ALA A 29 0.41 2.21 -10.35
C ALA A 29 -0.01 3.46 -9.59
N PHE A 30 -0.17 4.59 -10.28
CA PHE A 30 -0.62 5.83 -9.66
C PHE A 30 -1.99 5.66 -9.02
N LEU A 31 -2.94 5.08 -9.75
CA LEU A 31 -4.30 4.89 -9.25
C LEU A 31 -4.31 3.97 -8.02
N ALA A 32 -3.57 2.87 -8.09
CA ALA A 32 -3.50 1.92 -6.97
C ALA A 32 -2.85 2.56 -5.74
N ALA A 33 -1.75 3.27 -5.92
CA ALA A 33 -1.05 3.94 -4.82
C ALA A 33 -1.94 5.03 -4.18
N HIS A 34 -2.63 5.79 -4.99
CA HIS A 34 -3.52 6.85 -4.52
C HIS A 34 -4.66 6.26 -3.68
N THR A 35 -5.28 5.18 -4.17
CA THR A 35 -6.36 4.50 -3.45
C THR A 35 -5.85 3.94 -2.14
N LEU A 36 -4.69 3.31 -2.16
CA LEU A 36 -4.08 2.71 -0.98
C LEU A 36 -3.76 3.78 0.08
N LYS A 37 -3.26 4.93 -0.37
CA LYS A 37 -3.01 6.06 0.53
C LYS A 37 -4.28 6.48 1.28
N GLY A 38 -5.39 6.59 0.55
CA GLY A 38 -6.68 6.94 1.15
C GLY A 38 -7.17 5.92 2.17
N LEU A 39 -7.03 4.64 1.84
CA LEU A 39 -7.41 3.57 2.76
C LEU A 39 -6.57 3.61 4.03
N CYS A 40 -5.26 3.82 3.89
CA CYS A 40 -4.37 3.89 5.05
C CYS A 40 -4.69 5.08 5.95
N ALA A 41 -5.05 6.21 5.35
CA ALA A 41 -5.45 7.39 6.11
C ALA A 41 -6.68 7.11 6.97
N ASN A 42 -7.67 6.43 6.39
CA ASN A 42 -8.90 6.09 7.10
C ASN A 42 -8.67 5.09 8.23
N LEU A 43 -7.70 4.19 8.08
CA LEU A 43 -7.42 3.15 9.06
C LEU A 43 -6.33 3.53 10.05
N GLY A 44 -5.66 4.66 9.85
CA GLY A 44 -4.61 5.12 10.76
C GLY A 44 -3.26 4.44 10.57
N PHE A 45 -3.02 3.85 9.41
CA PHE A 45 -1.73 3.22 9.11
C PHE A 45 -0.74 4.27 8.60
N THR A 46 -0.23 5.08 9.53
CA THR A 46 0.54 6.28 9.23
C THR A 46 1.78 6.01 8.37
N ARG A 47 2.52 4.98 8.71
CA ARG A 47 3.76 4.67 8.01
C ARG A 47 3.50 4.18 6.59
N LEU A 48 2.53 3.30 6.43
CA LEU A 48 2.14 2.82 5.11
C LEU A 48 1.52 3.95 4.28
N GLN A 49 0.75 4.81 4.93
CA GLN A 49 0.20 6.00 4.28
C GLN A 49 1.31 6.89 3.72
N GLY A 50 2.35 7.14 4.53
CA GLY A 50 3.49 7.95 4.10
C GLY A 50 4.21 7.35 2.90
N ALA A 51 4.42 6.03 2.91
CA ALA A 51 5.07 5.35 1.80
C ALA A 51 4.22 5.42 0.53
N ALA A 52 2.91 5.21 0.67
CA ALA A 52 1.98 5.29 -0.45
C ALA A 52 1.92 6.71 -1.01
N ASP A 53 1.94 7.71 -0.15
CA ASP A 53 1.93 9.11 -0.56
C ASP A 53 3.19 9.47 -1.34
N ALA A 54 4.35 9.07 -0.84
CA ALA A 54 5.62 9.33 -1.51
C ALA A 54 5.65 8.71 -2.91
N LEU A 55 5.20 7.47 -3.02
CA LEU A 55 5.15 6.78 -4.30
C LEU A 55 4.14 7.45 -5.25
N THR A 56 2.98 7.83 -4.73
CA THR A 56 1.94 8.50 -5.51
C THR A 56 2.48 9.79 -6.13
N GLU A 57 3.22 10.60 -5.34
CA GLU A 57 3.74 11.87 -5.82
C GLU A 57 4.78 11.67 -6.93
N GLU A 58 5.62 10.64 -6.82
CA GLU A 58 6.60 10.36 -7.86
C GLU A 58 5.95 9.82 -9.13
N LEU A 59 4.90 9.02 -9.01
CA LEU A 59 4.16 8.49 -10.16
C LEU A 59 3.32 9.56 -10.85
N ARG A 60 3.04 10.65 -10.17
CA ARG A 60 2.21 11.74 -10.71
C ARG A 60 2.80 12.35 -11.97
N ALA A 61 4.12 12.30 -12.12
CA ALA A 61 4.81 12.83 -13.30
C ALA A 61 4.43 12.09 -14.59
N GLY A 62 3.89 10.89 -14.48
CA GLY A 62 3.44 10.12 -15.64
C GLY A 62 4.52 9.40 -16.40
N GLU A 63 5.74 9.37 -15.87
CA GLU A 63 6.87 8.70 -16.50
C GLU A 63 7.45 7.65 -15.57
N TRP A 64 7.85 6.52 -16.15
CA TRP A 64 8.52 5.48 -15.37
C TRP A 64 9.93 5.92 -15.01
N LYS A 65 10.30 5.67 -13.77
CA LYS A 65 11.65 5.93 -13.24
C LYS A 65 12.07 4.71 -12.44
N ASP A 66 13.27 4.77 -11.85
CA ASP A 66 13.68 3.74 -10.92
C ASP A 66 13.00 3.98 -9.58
N PHE A 67 11.89 3.26 -9.35
CA PHE A 67 11.12 3.35 -8.11
C PHE A 67 11.51 2.29 -7.09
N SER A 68 12.65 1.62 -7.27
CA SER A 68 13.06 0.49 -6.42
C SER A 68 13.03 0.82 -4.93
N ALA A 69 13.61 1.96 -4.54
CA ALA A 69 13.67 2.34 -3.13
C ALA A 69 12.29 2.61 -2.56
N LEU A 70 11.45 3.32 -3.30
CA LEU A 70 10.08 3.62 -2.86
C LEU A 70 9.23 2.36 -2.79
N GLN A 71 9.40 1.46 -3.76
CA GLN A 71 8.69 0.18 -3.76
C GLN A 71 9.09 -0.65 -2.55
N GLN A 72 10.37 -0.68 -2.22
CA GLN A 72 10.86 -1.43 -1.07
C GLN A 72 10.29 -0.87 0.25
N GLN A 73 10.25 0.45 0.38
CA GLN A 73 9.64 1.10 1.55
C GLN A 73 8.16 0.73 1.67
N MET A 74 7.48 0.72 0.55
CA MET A 74 6.07 0.35 0.49
C MET A 74 5.85 -1.08 0.94
N GLU A 75 6.65 -2.01 0.44
CA GLU A 75 6.57 -3.43 0.80
C GLU A 75 6.85 -3.66 2.28
N GLN A 76 7.87 -2.98 2.81
CA GLN A 76 8.22 -3.11 4.23
C GLN A 76 7.11 -2.58 5.13
N ALA A 77 6.55 -1.43 4.78
CA ALA A 77 5.47 -0.84 5.56
C ALA A 77 4.21 -1.72 5.51
N TYR A 78 3.92 -2.27 4.34
CA TYR A 78 2.77 -3.17 4.20
C TYR A 78 2.98 -4.45 5.04
N GLU A 79 4.17 -5.01 5.00
CA GLU A 79 4.52 -6.20 5.78
C GLU A 79 4.32 -5.98 7.27
N GLU A 80 4.73 -4.82 7.77
CA GLU A 80 4.56 -4.47 9.18
C GLU A 80 3.07 -4.42 9.55
N VAL A 81 2.24 -3.82 8.71
CA VAL A 81 0.79 -3.75 8.94
C VAL A 81 0.19 -5.15 8.90
N ALA A 82 0.55 -5.93 7.88
CA ALA A 82 0.01 -7.27 7.73
C ALA A 82 0.38 -8.16 8.92
N SER A 83 1.63 -8.08 9.38
CA SER A 83 2.08 -8.87 10.53
C SER A 83 1.34 -8.46 11.79
N ALA A 84 1.18 -7.15 12.01
CA ALA A 84 0.47 -6.65 13.19
C ALA A 84 -0.99 -7.08 13.20
N LEU A 85 -1.66 -7.00 12.05
CA LEU A 85 -3.06 -7.40 11.94
C LEU A 85 -3.25 -8.91 12.12
N ASN A 86 -2.35 -9.71 11.57
CA ASN A 86 -2.41 -11.16 11.74
C ASN A 86 -2.19 -11.56 13.19
N ARG A 87 -1.27 -10.90 13.88
CA ARG A 87 -1.03 -11.13 15.31
C ARG A 87 -2.25 -10.75 16.12
N PHE A 88 -2.84 -9.60 15.81
CA PHE A 88 -4.06 -9.14 16.46
C PHE A 88 -5.20 -10.14 16.27
N ARG A 89 -5.33 -10.70 15.06
CA ARG A 89 -6.36 -11.70 14.77
C ARG A 89 -6.17 -12.95 15.62
N GLU A 90 -4.94 -13.43 15.72
CA GLU A 90 -4.63 -14.64 16.51
C GLU A 90 -4.92 -14.43 17.99
N GLU A 91 -4.53 -13.28 18.53
CA GLU A 91 -4.72 -12.98 19.94
C GLU A 91 -6.15 -12.64 20.29
N GLY A 92 -6.88 -12.05 19.35
CA GLY A 92 -8.23 -11.57 19.57
C GLY A 92 -9.32 -12.60 19.39
N GLU A 93 -8.97 -13.77 18.90
CA GLU A 93 -9.90 -14.86 18.69
C GLU A 93 -9.60 -16.01 19.62
#